data_3e06e88c96332e569a8379437ac64a7f
#
_entry.id   3e06e88c96332e569a8379437ac64a7f
#
_cell.length_a   1.000
_cell.length_b   1.000
_cell.length_c   1.000
_cell.angle_alpha   90.00
_cell.angle_beta   90.00
_cell.angle_gamma   90.00
#
_symmetry.space_group_name_H-M   'P 1'
#
loop_
_entity.id
_entity.type
_entity.pdbx_description
1 polymer ?
#
loop_
_entity_poly.entity_id
_entity_poly.type
_entity_poly.pdbx_seq_one_letter_code
_entity_poly.pdbx_strand_id
1 'polypeptide(L)'
;MLTDEEILQDLEKLKNIVAAHKSPDAPLATHSEVIGGIEYDVFSKVPSNLNNLYELGLAAGKKTFLVYNDERLTFSETLALSRRLARTLLESYNTKLGDRVAICARNSPEWCISYMAATMIGAVVVPMNSWWKGPEIEYGLNDSASKLLFIDPDRLAQLVPHLDNVEVEFVIIKPEQDGGKNPGFYSL
;
A
#
# COMPACT_ATOMS: atom_id res chain seq x y z
N MET A 1 -29.86 -28.59 2.29
CA MET A 1 -28.92 -28.66 1.17
C MET A 1 -29.64 -28.15 -0.05
N LEU A 2 -29.06 -27.23 -0.80
CA LEU A 2 -29.62 -26.78 -2.07
C LEU A 2 -29.63 -27.95 -3.06
N THR A 3 -30.60 -28.02 -3.91
CA THR A 3 -30.66 -28.98 -5.01
C THR A 3 -29.75 -28.54 -6.15
N ASP A 4 -29.34 -29.46 -7.01
CA ASP A 4 -28.52 -29.12 -8.19
C ASP A 4 -29.20 -28.11 -9.11
N GLU A 5 -30.53 -28.13 -9.19
CA GLU A 5 -31.33 -27.19 -9.96
C GLU A 5 -31.30 -25.76 -9.35
N GLU A 6 -31.40 -25.65 -8.04
CA GLU A 6 -31.28 -24.35 -7.32
C GLU A 6 -29.87 -23.76 -7.49
N ILE A 7 -28.80 -24.60 -7.42
CA ILE A 7 -27.42 -24.17 -7.66
C ILE A 7 -27.24 -23.66 -9.09
N LEU A 8 -27.78 -24.36 -10.08
CA LEU A 8 -27.69 -23.94 -11.49
C LEU A 8 -28.42 -22.62 -11.74
N GLN A 9 -29.60 -22.43 -11.15
CA GLN A 9 -30.34 -21.17 -11.25
C GLN A 9 -29.58 -20.00 -10.62
N ASP A 10 -28.94 -20.20 -9.48
CA ASP A 10 -28.16 -19.16 -8.82
C ASP A 10 -26.86 -18.83 -9.58
N LEU A 11 -26.23 -19.82 -10.20
CA LEU A 11 -25.10 -19.59 -11.11
C LEU A 11 -25.49 -18.78 -12.34
N GLU A 12 -26.67 -19.03 -12.91
CA GLU A 12 -27.16 -18.27 -14.07
C GLU A 12 -27.50 -16.82 -13.67
N LYS A 13 -28.12 -16.59 -12.51
CA LYS A 13 -28.33 -15.25 -11.97
C LYS A 13 -27.02 -14.52 -11.77
N LEU A 14 -26.01 -15.20 -11.20
CA LEU A 14 -24.70 -14.60 -10.96
C LEU A 14 -24.03 -14.20 -12.28
N LYS A 15 -24.06 -15.06 -13.31
CA LYS A 15 -23.55 -14.74 -14.65
C LYS A 15 -24.21 -13.49 -15.25
N ASN A 16 -25.53 -13.38 -15.11
CA ASN A 16 -26.29 -12.24 -15.62
C ASN A 16 -25.94 -10.94 -14.87
N ILE A 17 -25.76 -11.01 -13.55
CA ILE A 17 -25.30 -9.87 -12.74
C ILE A 17 -23.89 -9.44 -13.18
N VAL A 18 -22.97 -10.38 -13.34
CA VAL A 18 -21.59 -10.08 -13.78
C VAL A 18 -21.61 -9.47 -15.18
N ALA A 19 -22.38 -10.03 -16.12
CA ALA A 19 -22.50 -9.50 -17.48
C ALA A 19 -23.06 -8.07 -17.50
N ALA A 20 -24.08 -7.78 -16.71
CA ALA A 20 -24.66 -6.44 -16.59
C ALA A 20 -23.63 -5.43 -16.04
N HIS A 21 -22.81 -5.81 -15.06
CA HIS A 21 -21.78 -4.93 -14.48
C HIS A 21 -20.55 -4.74 -15.38
N LYS A 22 -20.31 -5.65 -16.32
CA LYS A 22 -19.25 -5.56 -17.33
C LYS A 22 -19.69 -4.89 -18.64
N SER A 23 -20.97 -4.53 -18.78
CA SER A 23 -21.44 -3.85 -19.99
C SER A 23 -20.71 -2.51 -20.20
N PRO A 24 -20.54 -2.00 -21.45
CA PRO A 24 -19.70 -0.83 -21.77
C PRO A 24 -20.03 0.42 -20.95
N ASP A 25 -21.29 0.60 -20.55
CA ASP A 25 -21.75 1.74 -19.77
C ASP A 25 -21.72 1.53 -18.26
N ALA A 26 -21.50 0.30 -17.81
CA ALA A 26 -21.47 -0.03 -16.40
C ALA A 26 -20.23 0.50 -15.68
N PRO A 27 -20.31 0.72 -14.35
CA PRO A 27 -19.16 1.17 -13.55
C PRO A 27 -17.95 0.23 -13.60
N LEU A 28 -18.18 -1.09 -13.76
CA LEU A 28 -17.13 -2.13 -13.82
C LEU A 28 -16.89 -2.62 -15.25
N ALA A 29 -17.21 -1.80 -16.27
CA ALA A 29 -16.91 -2.13 -17.66
C ALA A 29 -15.43 -2.48 -17.85
N THR A 30 -15.16 -3.52 -18.64
CA THR A 30 -13.80 -3.95 -18.98
C THR A 30 -13.57 -3.84 -20.49
N HIS A 31 -12.29 -3.75 -20.86
CA HIS A 31 -11.83 -3.89 -22.25
C HIS A 31 -10.55 -4.72 -22.24
N SER A 32 -10.21 -5.31 -23.41
CA SER A 32 -8.94 -6.02 -23.56
C SER A 32 -7.81 -5.04 -23.81
N GLU A 33 -6.67 -5.22 -23.14
CA GLU A 33 -5.45 -4.44 -23.30
C GLU A 33 -4.23 -5.37 -23.26
N VAL A 34 -3.24 -5.10 -24.14
CA VAL A 34 -1.98 -5.87 -24.16
C VAL A 34 -0.94 -5.14 -23.30
N ILE A 35 -0.54 -5.77 -22.19
CA ILE A 35 0.48 -5.24 -21.26
C ILE A 35 1.65 -6.22 -21.23
N GLY A 36 2.85 -5.74 -21.61
CA GLY A 36 4.05 -6.60 -21.64
C GLY A 36 3.96 -7.81 -22.57
N GLY A 37 3.13 -7.74 -23.62
CA GLY A 37 2.91 -8.84 -24.57
C GLY A 37 1.85 -9.86 -24.14
N ILE A 38 1.18 -9.65 -23.01
CA ILE A 38 0.10 -10.49 -22.49
C ILE A 38 -1.22 -9.71 -22.56
N GLU A 39 -2.28 -10.35 -23.03
CA GLU A 39 -3.62 -9.77 -23.10
C GLU A 39 -4.33 -9.89 -21.75
N TYR A 40 -4.87 -8.78 -21.25
CA TYR A 40 -5.60 -8.67 -19.99
C TYR A 40 -6.97 -8.01 -20.19
N ASP A 41 -7.96 -8.47 -19.43
CA ASP A 41 -9.19 -7.70 -19.20
C ASP A 41 -8.91 -6.63 -18.14
N VAL A 42 -8.95 -5.36 -18.55
CA VAL A 42 -8.74 -4.22 -17.66
C VAL A 42 -10.01 -3.40 -17.49
N PHE A 43 -10.18 -2.75 -16.35
CA PHE A 43 -11.34 -1.88 -16.13
C PHE A 43 -11.25 -0.62 -16.99
N SER A 44 -12.34 -0.26 -17.68
CA SER A 44 -12.40 0.88 -18.58
C SER A 44 -12.58 2.23 -17.86
N LYS A 45 -13.15 2.21 -16.65
CA LYS A 45 -13.53 3.40 -15.88
C LYS A 45 -12.85 3.45 -14.53
N VAL A 46 -11.51 3.47 -14.53
CA VAL A 46 -10.70 3.53 -13.29
C VAL A 46 -9.78 4.74 -13.33
N PRO A 47 -9.35 5.23 -12.16
CA PRO A 47 -8.28 6.21 -12.11
C PRO A 47 -7.03 5.69 -12.82
N SER A 48 -6.38 6.54 -13.60
CA SER A 48 -5.22 6.17 -14.43
C SER A 48 -3.97 5.79 -13.63
N ASN A 49 -3.94 6.15 -12.35
CA ASN A 49 -2.86 5.82 -11.40
C ASN A 49 -3.36 5.92 -9.96
N LEU A 50 -2.52 5.47 -9.01
CA LEU A 50 -2.85 5.48 -7.58
C LEU A 50 -3.02 6.90 -7.02
N ASN A 51 -2.32 7.91 -7.53
CA ASN A 51 -2.54 9.30 -7.12
C ASN A 51 -3.96 9.74 -7.38
N ASN A 52 -4.46 9.47 -8.58
CA ASN A 52 -5.84 9.82 -8.95
C ASN A 52 -6.85 9.05 -8.08
N LEU A 53 -6.54 7.80 -7.71
CA LEU A 53 -7.37 7.04 -6.77
C LEU A 53 -7.39 7.70 -5.38
N TYR A 54 -6.24 8.13 -4.87
CA TYR A 54 -6.15 8.80 -3.56
C TYR A 54 -6.89 10.14 -3.56
N GLU A 55 -6.85 10.90 -4.67
CA GLU A 55 -7.59 12.16 -4.81
C GLU A 55 -9.11 11.96 -4.69
N LEU A 56 -9.65 10.83 -5.14
CA LEU A 56 -11.07 10.51 -4.94
C LEU A 56 -11.45 10.45 -3.45
N GLY A 57 -10.51 10.07 -2.59
CA GLY A 57 -10.70 10.07 -1.13
C GLY A 57 -10.97 11.47 -0.56
N LEU A 58 -10.54 12.55 -1.23
CA LEU A 58 -10.81 13.91 -0.78
C LEU A 58 -12.31 14.25 -0.77
N ALA A 59 -13.13 13.60 -1.58
CA ALA A 59 -14.59 13.76 -1.52
C ALA A 59 -15.17 13.31 -0.16
N ALA A 60 -14.50 12.36 0.51
CA ALA A 60 -14.83 11.92 1.87
C ALA A 60 -14.17 12.77 2.97
N GLY A 61 -13.27 13.66 2.62
CA GLY A 61 -12.41 14.58 3.37
C GLY A 61 -12.38 14.46 4.89
N LYS A 62 -13.44 14.87 5.56
CA LYS A 62 -13.57 14.87 7.02
C LYS A 62 -14.02 13.53 7.63
N LYS A 63 -14.37 12.54 6.82
CA LYS A 63 -14.72 11.21 7.34
C LYS A 63 -13.47 10.51 7.85
N THR A 64 -13.62 9.69 8.87
CA THR A 64 -12.54 8.84 9.39
C THR A 64 -12.14 7.83 8.32
N PHE A 65 -10.83 7.73 8.08
CA PHE A 65 -10.21 6.78 7.15
C PHE A 65 -9.41 5.72 7.89
N LEU A 66 -8.50 6.12 8.78
CA LEU A 66 -7.70 5.19 9.58
C LEU A 66 -8.14 5.24 11.03
N VAL A 67 -8.21 4.05 11.64
CA VAL A 67 -8.52 3.84 13.05
C VAL A 67 -7.44 2.94 13.64
N TYR A 68 -6.74 3.43 14.65
CA TYR A 68 -5.73 2.67 15.35
C TYR A 68 -5.79 3.01 16.85
N ASN A 69 -6.14 2.05 17.68
CA ASN A 69 -6.47 2.28 19.10
C ASN A 69 -7.45 3.46 19.25
N ASP A 70 -7.04 4.52 19.95
CA ASP A 70 -7.83 5.74 20.14
C ASP A 70 -7.58 6.80 19.06
N GLU A 71 -6.60 6.56 18.17
CA GLU A 71 -6.27 7.47 17.07
C GLU A 71 -7.27 7.34 15.93
N ARG A 72 -7.64 8.47 15.37
CA ARG A 72 -8.51 8.58 14.20
C ARG A 72 -7.92 9.59 13.23
N LEU A 73 -7.62 9.14 12.02
CA LEU A 73 -7.22 10.03 10.93
C LEU A 73 -8.31 10.06 9.86
N THR A 74 -8.62 11.26 9.42
CA THR A 74 -9.53 11.47 8.30
C THR A 74 -8.85 11.20 6.96
N PHE A 75 -9.62 11.10 5.88
CA PHE A 75 -9.09 11.03 4.52
C PHE A 75 -8.16 12.21 4.22
N SER A 76 -8.58 13.44 4.55
CA SER A 76 -7.76 14.64 4.29
C SER A 76 -6.47 14.66 5.10
N GLU A 77 -6.49 14.28 6.37
CA GLU A 77 -5.29 14.23 7.21
C GLU A 77 -4.31 13.17 6.72
N THR A 78 -4.80 11.96 6.43
CA THR A 78 -3.97 10.87 5.91
C THR A 78 -3.31 11.27 4.59
N LEU A 79 -4.06 11.86 3.66
CA LEU A 79 -3.52 12.31 2.38
C LEU A 79 -2.48 13.42 2.55
N ALA A 80 -2.73 14.39 3.45
CA ALA A 80 -1.78 15.46 3.75
C ALA A 80 -0.46 14.91 4.33
N LEU A 81 -0.54 13.95 5.27
CA LEU A 81 0.63 13.28 5.84
C LEU A 81 1.40 12.48 4.78
N SER A 82 0.68 11.74 3.94
CA SER A 82 1.29 10.97 2.85
C SER A 82 2.02 11.86 1.84
N ARG A 83 1.44 13.01 1.47
CA ARG A 83 2.08 13.99 0.59
C ARG A 83 3.34 14.62 1.21
N ARG A 84 3.30 14.92 2.50
CA ARG A 84 4.49 15.41 3.22
C ARG A 84 5.61 14.39 3.20
N LEU A 85 5.30 13.12 3.53
CA LEU A 85 6.26 12.03 3.49
C LEU A 85 6.78 11.80 2.07
N ALA A 86 5.90 11.80 1.05
CA ALA A 86 6.30 11.67 -0.35
C ALA A 86 7.32 12.74 -0.77
N ARG A 87 7.11 13.98 -0.32
CA ARG A 87 8.07 15.07 -0.54
C ARG A 87 9.41 14.80 0.16
N THR A 88 9.40 14.32 1.40
CA THR A 88 10.63 13.93 2.13
C THR A 88 11.37 12.81 1.40
N LEU A 89 10.66 11.81 0.86
CA LEU A 89 11.27 10.73 0.07
C LEU A 89 12.00 11.27 -1.16
N LEU A 90 11.43 12.25 -1.86
CA LEU A 90 12.06 12.88 -3.02
C LEU A 90 13.26 13.76 -2.62
N GLU A 91 13.10 14.63 -1.62
CA GLU A 91 14.06 15.69 -1.30
C GLU A 91 15.20 15.20 -0.41
N SER A 92 14.94 14.33 0.56
CA SER A 92 15.93 13.88 1.55
C SER A 92 16.53 12.52 1.20
N TYR A 93 15.72 11.59 0.67
CA TYR A 93 16.15 10.22 0.33
C TYR A 93 16.42 10.03 -1.17
N ASN A 94 16.24 11.10 -1.99
CA ASN A 94 16.45 11.02 -3.44
C ASN A 94 15.77 9.82 -4.11
N THR A 95 14.64 9.39 -3.56
CA THR A 95 13.84 8.27 -4.08
C THR A 95 13.29 8.62 -5.46
N LYS A 96 13.42 7.72 -6.42
CA LYS A 96 13.04 7.92 -7.82
C LYS A 96 11.93 6.97 -8.24
N LEU A 97 11.30 7.30 -9.37
CA LEU A 97 10.36 6.41 -10.06
C LEU A 97 11.01 5.03 -10.24
N GLY A 98 10.30 3.98 -9.80
CA GLY A 98 10.75 2.59 -9.91
C GLY A 98 11.72 2.12 -8.83
N ASP A 99 12.20 2.99 -7.92
CA ASP A 99 12.95 2.55 -6.76
C ASP A 99 12.08 1.70 -5.84
N ARG A 100 12.66 0.63 -5.29
CA ARG A 100 11.94 -0.23 -4.33
C ARG A 100 12.07 0.36 -2.93
N VAL A 101 10.92 0.49 -2.29
CA VAL A 101 10.76 0.99 -0.92
C VAL A 101 10.11 -0.11 -0.10
N ALA A 102 10.88 -0.72 0.77
CA ALA A 102 10.39 -1.79 1.65
C ALA A 102 9.63 -1.22 2.86
N ILE A 103 8.63 -1.96 3.33
CA ILE A 103 7.92 -1.68 4.56
C ILE A 103 7.86 -2.95 5.39
N CYS A 104 8.62 -2.99 6.49
CA CYS A 104 8.66 -4.09 7.45
C CYS A 104 8.21 -3.62 8.82
N ALA A 105 6.91 -3.56 9.04
CA ALA A 105 6.31 -3.05 10.27
C ALA A 105 4.94 -3.68 10.54
N ARG A 106 4.46 -3.58 11.78
CA ARG A 106 3.08 -3.91 12.13
C ARG A 106 2.11 -2.91 11.51
N ASN A 107 0.86 -3.36 11.36
CA ASN A 107 -0.21 -2.50 10.88
C ASN A 107 -0.37 -1.30 11.80
N SER A 108 -0.22 -0.10 11.25
CA SER A 108 -0.37 1.19 11.91
C SER A 108 -0.73 2.27 10.87
N PRO A 109 -1.15 3.45 11.28
CA PRO A 109 -1.37 4.56 10.35
C PRO A 109 -0.11 4.90 9.53
N GLU A 110 1.08 4.82 10.13
CA GLU A 110 2.36 5.08 9.47
C GLU A 110 2.62 4.09 8.34
N TRP A 111 2.24 2.82 8.51
CA TRP A 111 2.35 1.82 7.45
C TRP A 111 1.56 2.25 6.20
N CYS A 112 0.30 2.65 6.40
CA CYS A 112 -0.57 3.11 5.32
C CYS A 112 -0.04 4.40 4.67
N ILE A 113 0.44 5.35 5.50
CA ILE A 113 1.00 6.62 5.04
C ILE A 113 2.29 6.38 4.24
N SER A 114 3.17 5.47 4.68
CA SER A 114 4.39 5.08 3.96
C SER A 114 4.08 4.47 2.61
N TYR A 115 3.10 3.56 2.56
CA TYR A 115 2.63 2.94 1.32
C TYR A 115 2.11 4.00 0.34
N MET A 116 1.21 4.88 0.79
CA MET A 116 0.66 5.94 -0.04
C MET A 116 1.76 6.90 -0.50
N ALA A 117 2.66 7.32 0.38
CA ALA A 117 3.74 8.24 0.06
C ALA A 117 4.68 7.68 -1.03
N ALA A 118 5.13 6.43 -0.88
CA ALA A 118 6.02 5.80 -1.84
C ALA A 118 5.33 5.60 -3.21
N THR A 119 4.08 5.15 -3.22
CA THR A 119 3.34 4.97 -4.48
C THR A 119 2.96 6.28 -5.16
N MET A 120 2.78 7.39 -4.39
CA MET A 120 2.54 8.74 -4.94
C MET A 120 3.68 9.23 -5.82
N ILE A 121 4.92 8.87 -5.52
CA ILE A 121 6.10 9.26 -6.29
C ILE A 121 6.52 8.22 -7.33
N GLY A 122 5.70 7.17 -7.50
CA GLY A 122 5.95 6.09 -8.44
C GLY A 122 7.04 5.11 -8.02
N ALA A 123 7.40 5.07 -6.75
CA ALA A 123 8.22 4.01 -6.18
C ALA A 123 7.44 2.69 -6.11
N VAL A 124 8.15 1.58 -6.14
CA VAL A 124 7.60 0.23 -6.00
C VAL A 124 7.67 -0.16 -4.52
N VAL A 125 6.51 -0.27 -3.88
CA VAL A 125 6.46 -0.70 -2.49
C VAL A 125 6.66 -2.21 -2.40
N VAL A 126 7.53 -2.63 -1.49
CA VAL A 126 7.82 -4.03 -1.14
C VAL A 126 7.30 -4.30 0.28
N PRO A 127 6.04 -4.73 0.43
CA PRO A 127 5.49 -5.04 1.74
C PRO A 127 6.09 -6.35 2.26
N MET A 128 6.78 -6.28 3.38
CA MET A 128 7.38 -7.45 4.02
C MET A 128 6.49 -7.99 5.13
N ASN A 129 6.56 -9.29 5.34
CA ASN A 129 5.84 -9.92 6.43
C ASN A 129 6.40 -9.44 7.79
N SER A 130 5.55 -8.83 8.60
CA SER A 130 5.93 -8.28 9.92
C SER A 130 6.27 -9.35 10.97
N TRP A 131 6.15 -10.63 10.65
CA TRP A 131 6.58 -11.75 11.48
C TRP A 131 7.97 -12.29 11.12
N TRP A 132 8.55 -11.82 10.02
CA TRP A 132 9.88 -12.23 9.59
C TRP A 132 10.95 -11.92 10.63
N LYS A 133 11.97 -12.78 10.66
CA LYS A 133 13.17 -12.64 11.48
C LYS A 133 14.29 -12.02 10.66
N GLY A 134 15.39 -11.68 11.31
CA GLY A 134 16.54 -11.03 10.66
C GLY A 134 16.95 -11.63 9.32
N PRO A 135 17.23 -12.95 9.21
CA PRO A 135 17.63 -13.56 7.93
C PRO A 135 16.60 -13.44 6.81
N GLU A 136 15.29 -13.48 7.16
CA GLU A 136 14.21 -13.36 6.17
C GLU A 136 14.08 -11.91 5.70
N ILE A 137 14.24 -10.94 6.61
CA ILE A 137 14.22 -9.50 6.26
C ILE A 137 15.44 -9.17 5.39
N GLU A 138 16.64 -9.63 5.77
CA GLU A 138 17.87 -9.51 4.98
C GLU A 138 17.66 -10.06 3.56
N TYR A 139 17.16 -11.28 3.44
CA TYR A 139 16.86 -11.89 2.14
C TYR A 139 15.90 -11.02 1.32
N GLY A 140 14.78 -10.59 1.91
CA GLY A 140 13.78 -9.80 1.19
C GLY A 140 14.30 -8.44 0.72
N LEU A 141 15.16 -7.78 1.51
CA LEU A 141 15.81 -6.52 1.13
C LEU A 141 16.76 -6.70 -0.06
N ASN A 142 17.60 -7.74 0.00
CA ASN A 142 18.58 -8.02 -1.03
C ASN A 142 17.92 -8.52 -2.33
N ASP A 143 16.96 -9.43 -2.23
CA ASP A 143 16.25 -9.98 -3.39
C ASP A 143 15.44 -8.91 -4.14
N SER A 144 14.77 -8.01 -3.41
CA SER A 144 14.04 -6.90 -3.99
C SER A 144 14.94 -5.74 -4.43
N ALA A 145 16.20 -5.73 -4.02
CA ALA A 145 17.11 -4.59 -4.14
C ALA A 145 16.46 -3.27 -3.65
N SER A 146 15.84 -3.32 -2.48
CA SER A 146 15.18 -2.16 -1.86
C SER A 146 16.23 -1.13 -1.45
N LYS A 147 15.99 0.14 -1.76
CA LYS A 147 16.89 1.26 -1.42
C LYS A 147 16.54 1.94 -0.11
N LEU A 148 15.28 1.86 0.29
CA LEU A 148 14.75 2.45 1.51
C LEU A 148 13.90 1.42 2.24
N LEU A 149 14.00 1.40 3.56
CA LEU A 149 13.21 0.53 4.43
C LEU A 149 12.50 1.35 5.51
N PHE A 150 11.17 1.33 5.49
CA PHE A 150 10.36 1.70 6.65
C PHE A 150 10.28 0.50 7.59
N ILE A 151 10.73 0.68 8.83
CA ILE A 151 10.82 -0.42 9.81
C ILE A 151 10.38 0.04 11.19
N ASP A 152 9.69 -0.79 11.93
CA ASP A 152 9.41 -0.54 13.34
C ASP A 152 10.55 -1.02 14.26
N PRO A 153 10.63 -0.55 15.52
CA PRO A 153 11.72 -0.88 16.42
C PRO A 153 11.91 -2.38 16.68
N ASP A 154 10.82 -3.15 16.75
CA ASP A 154 10.89 -4.60 17.02
C ASP A 154 11.49 -5.38 15.85
N ARG A 155 11.18 -4.96 14.61
CA ARG A 155 11.74 -5.57 13.38
C ARG A 155 13.16 -5.09 13.15
N LEU A 156 13.44 -3.83 13.48
CA LEU A 156 14.81 -3.33 13.46
C LEU A 156 15.71 -4.13 14.40
N ALA A 157 15.26 -4.40 15.61
CA ALA A 157 16.00 -5.25 16.56
C ALA A 157 16.31 -6.66 16.00
N GLN A 158 15.42 -7.23 15.17
CA GLN A 158 15.67 -8.50 14.48
C GLN A 158 16.71 -8.35 13.36
N LEU A 159 16.75 -7.19 12.70
CA LEU A 159 17.64 -6.93 11.56
C LEU A 159 19.04 -6.49 12.03
N VAL A 160 19.20 -5.91 13.21
CA VAL A 160 20.48 -5.39 13.71
C VAL A 160 21.66 -6.35 13.51
N PRO A 161 21.56 -7.67 13.80
CA PRO A 161 22.66 -8.61 13.57
C PRO A 161 23.04 -8.82 12.10
N HIS A 162 22.24 -8.32 11.18
CA HIS A 162 22.34 -8.52 9.73
C HIS A 162 22.60 -7.23 8.96
N LEU A 163 22.80 -6.09 9.64
CA LEU A 163 22.96 -4.77 9.00
C LEU A 163 24.13 -4.72 8.03
N ASP A 164 25.23 -5.40 8.33
CA ASP A 164 26.41 -5.44 7.48
C ASP A 164 26.17 -6.15 6.13
N ASN A 165 25.06 -6.88 6.01
CA ASN A 165 24.70 -7.64 4.81
C ASN A 165 23.69 -6.93 3.92
N VAL A 166 23.21 -5.76 4.30
CA VAL A 166 22.16 -5.02 3.55
C VAL A 166 22.63 -3.59 3.26
N GLU A 167 22.37 -3.13 2.04
CA GLU A 167 22.64 -1.76 1.61
C GLU A 167 21.32 -1.02 1.41
N VAL A 168 20.76 -0.47 2.50
CA VAL A 168 19.47 0.18 2.52
C VAL A 168 19.46 1.37 3.48
N GLU A 169 18.80 2.46 3.10
CA GLU A 169 18.51 3.57 4.00
C GLU A 169 17.29 3.24 4.88
N PHE A 170 17.27 3.76 6.12
CA PHE A 170 16.25 3.40 7.11
C PHE A 170 15.38 4.60 7.49
N VAL A 171 14.09 4.35 7.60
CA VAL A 171 13.12 5.23 8.27
C VAL A 171 12.41 4.43 9.35
N ILE A 172 12.62 4.82 10.61
CA ILE A 172 11.95 4.15 11.73
C ILE A 172 10.52 4.65 11.84
N ILE A 173 9.59 3.73 11.74
CA ILE A 173 8.19 3.94 12.11
C ILE A 173 8.09 3.74 13.62
N LYS A 174 7.78 4.80 14.35
CA LYS A 174 7.53 4.71 15.78
C LYS A 174 6.04 4.87 16.04
N PRO A 175 5.29 3.79 16.29
CA PRO A 175 3.94 3.91 16.79
C PRO A 175 4.01 4.64 18.15
N GLU A 176 3.19 5.66 18.30
CA GLU A 176 3.18 6.44 19.54
C GLU A 176 2.79 5.58 20.72
N GLN A 177 3.66 5.55 21.75
CA GLN A 177 3.37 4.90 23.00
C GLN A 177 2.65 5.81 24.01
N ASP A 178 2.58 7.12 23.75
CA ASP A 178 2.15 8.14 24.72
C ASP A 178 1.03 9.09 24.25
N GLY A 179 0.06 8.64 23.46
CA GLY A 179 -1.15 9.41 23.16
C GLY A 179 -0.95 10.71 22.36
N GLY A 180 0.17 10.87 21.68
CA GLY A 180 0.39 11.95 20.72
C GLY A 180 -0.46 11.78 19.46
N LYS A 181 -0.79 12.87 18.82
CA LYS A 181 -1.81 12.93 17.74
C LYS A 181 -1.23 12.84 16.31
N ASN A 182 0.04 12.52 16.14
CA ASN A 182 0.65 12.50 14.82
C ASN A 182 1.51 11.25 14.61
N PRO A 183 1.41 10.60 13.43
CA PRO A 183 2.31 9.52 13.05
C PRO A 183 3.78 9.93 13.16
N GLY A 184 4.59 9.07 13.79
CA GLY A 184 6.01 9.33 14.02
C GLY A 184 6.90 8.64 12.99
N PHE A 185 7.74 9.42 12.29
CA PHE A 185 8.80 8.94 11.40
C PHE A 185 10.14 9.50 11.85
N TYR A 186 11.15 8.64 11.94
CA TYR A 186 12.49 9.00 12.34
C TYR A 186 13.52 8.39 11.38
N SER A 187 14.50 9.18 10.94
CA SER A 187 15.68 8.66 10.23
C SER A 187 16.71 8.17 11.23
N LEU A 188 17.48 7.16 10.88
CA LEU A 188 18.71 6.76 11.60
C LEU A 188 19.86 7.68 11.26
#